data_de3ef169f5ca830b4878f22d6efd4557
#
_entry.id   de3ef169f5ca830b4878f22d6efd4557
#
_cell.length_a   1.000
_cell.length_b   1.000
_cell.length_c   1.000
_cell.angle_alpha   90.00
_cell.angle_beta   90.00
_cell.angle_gamma   90.00
#
_symmetry.space_group_name_H-M   'P 1'
#
loop_
_entity.id
_entity.type
_entity.pdbx_description
1 polymer ?
#
loop_
_entity_poly.entity_id
_entity_poly.type
_entity_poly.pdbx_seq_one_letter_code
_entity_poly.pdbx_strand_id
1 'polypeptide(L)'
;PQYENLVYNKAVDNFDRSIQPTPSKPKTPIIPKYYKDDFSNGLKTIFSQTNEIPKIYLRLKINGGSLLEDNKKIGVADFTAQMMNESTLKKSSEDISVELQKLGSTVTFSSEDDMTVLFIECLSENYSKTLDLVEEKLLSPAFNDEDFKRIKKSNVEGLESMKKNSQYLAGTAM
;
A
#
# COMPACT_ATOMS: atom_id res chain seq x y z
N PRO A 1 -5.84 -29.95 -20.07
CA PRO A 1 -6.10 -30.92 -19.01
C PRO A 1 -7.49 -31.51 -19.21
N GLN A 2 -7.56 -32.85 -19.46
CA GLN A 2 -8.85 -33.56 -19.58
C GLN A 2 -9.33 -33.84 -18.16
N TYR A 3 -10.45 -33.23 -17.77
CA TYR A 3 -11.09 -33.40 -16.47
C TYR A 3 -12.20 -34.47 -16.49
N GLU A 4 -12.25 -35.32 -17.53
CA GLU A 4 -13.32 -36.28 -17.79
C GLU A 4 -13.48 -37.36 -16.71
N ASN A 5 -12.51 -37.54 -15.79
CA ASN A 5 -12.52 -38.57 -14.74
C ASN A 5 -12.33 -38.00 -13.31
N LEU A 6 -12.68 -36.75 -13.07
CA LEU A 6 -12.67 -36.18 -11.71
C LEU A 6 -13.81 -36.75 -10.88
N VAL A 7 -13.50 -37.75 -10.06
CA VAL A 7 -14.43 -38.24 -9.03
C VAL A 7 -14.35 -37.29 -7.83
N TYR A 8 -15.38 -36.46 -7.68
CA TYR A 8 -15.52 -35.59 -6.50
C TYR A 8 -16.03 -36.41 -5.32
N ASN A 9 -15.15 -36.78 -4.41
CA ASN A 9 -15.51 -37.38 -3.13
C ASN A 9 -15.88 -36.25 -2.15
N LYS A 10 -17.18 -36.02 -1.96
CA LYS A 10 -17.64 -35.10 -0.92
C LYS A 10 -17.25 -35.66 0.45
N ALA A 11 -16.48 -34.92 1.23
CA ALA A 11 -16.18 -35.29 2.61
C ALA A 11 -17.50 -35.46 3.39
N VAL A 12 -17.58 -36.52 4.20
CA VAL A 12 -18.73 -36.73 5.09
C VAL A 12 -18.75 -35.61 6.11
N ASP A 13 -19.77 -34.79 6.05
CA ASP A 13 -19.97 -33.65 6.94
C ASP A 13 -21.19 -33.91 7.83
N ASN A 14 -20.94 -34.12 9.10
CA ASN A 14 -21.99 -34.37 10.11
C ASN A 14 -22.51 -33.07 10.75
N PHE A 15 -22.11 -31.92 10.22
CA PHE A 15 -22.53 -30.62 10.74
C PHE A 15 -23.94 -30.28 10.27
N ASP A 16 -24.87 -30.12 11.22
CA ASP A 16 -26.25 -29.72 10.93
C ASP A 16 -26.33 -28.20 10.70
N ARG A 17 -26.43 -27.80 9.44
CA ARG A 17 -26.53 -26.40 9.03
C ARG A 17 -27.91 -25.78 9.22
N SER A 18 -28.93 -26.59 9.63
CA SER A 18 -30.24 -26.06 9.96
C SER A 18 -30.26 -25.41 11.36
N ILE A 19 -29.30 -25.75 12.21
CA ILE A 19 -29.17 -25.19 13.55
C ILE A 19 -28.32 -23.92 13.48
N GLN A 20 -28.94 -22.77 13.74
CA GLN A 20 -28.20 -21.50 13.80
C GLN A 20 -27.23 -21.51 14.99
N PRO A 21 -25.93 -21.22 14.79
CA PRO A 21 -24.99 -21.16 15.91
C PRO A 21 -25.39 -20.06 16.90
N THR A 22 -25.38 -20.40 18.19
CA THR A 22 -25.62 -19.40 19.23
C THR A 22 -24.48 -18.41 19.30
N PRO A 23 -24.75 -17.11 19.37
CA PRO A 23 -23.71 -16.10 19.50
C PRO A 23 -22.82 -16.37 20.72
N SER A 24 -21.50 -16.39 20.53
CA SER A 24 -20.60 -16.46 21.67
C SER A 24 -20.66 -15.16 22.47
N LYS A 25 -20.32 -15.22 23.75
CA LYS A 25 -20.18 -13.99 24.55
C LYS A 25 -19.16 -13.05 23.88
N PRO A 26 -19.45 -11.75 23.77
CA PRO A 26 -18.52 -10.80 23.24
C PRO A 26 -17.20 -10.87 24.01
N LYS A 27 -16.08 -11.04 23.29
CA LYS A 27 -14.75 -10.95 23.89
C LYS A 27 -14.36 -9.49 23.98
N THR A 28 -13.91 -9.05 25.15
CA THR A 28 -13.32 -7.72 25.29
C THR A 28 -12.08 -7.63 24.39
N PRO A 29 -11.97 -6.66 23.48
CA PRO A 29 -10.79 -6.51 22.67
C PRO A 29 -9.58 -6.21 23.54
N ILE A 30 -8.49 -6.94 23.33
CA ILE A 30 -7.22 -6.71 24.00
C ILE A 30 -6.42 -5.75 23.13
N ILE A 31 -6.11 -4.56 23.66
CA ILE A 31 -5.22 -3.61 22.99
C ILE A 31 -3.80 -4.15 23.12
N PRO A 32 -3.08 -4.39 21.99
CA PRO A 32 -1.71 -4.87 22.07
C PRO A 32 -0.81 -3.83 22.74
N LYS A 33 0.22 -4.30 23.44
CA LYS A 33 1.21 -3.42 24.04
C LYS A 33 1.93 -2.65 22.94
N TYR A 34 2.07 -1.33 23.12
CA TYR A 34 2.79 -0.47 22.19
C TYR A 34 3.87 0.32 22.90
N TYR A 35 4.85 0.74 22.13
CA TYR A 35 6.01 1.50 22.58
C TYR A 35 6.08 2.79 21.76
N LYS A 36 6.63 3.84 22.38
CA LYS A 36 6.89 5.13 21.74
C LYS A 36 8.35 5.47 21.90
N ASP A 37 8.93 6.06 20.86
CA ASP A 37 10.29 6.58 20.92
C ASP A 37 10.40 7.85 20.08
N ASP A 38 11.18 8.81 20.57
CA ASP A 38 11.45 10.09 19.93
C ASP A 38 12.94 10.16 19.61
N PHE A 39 13.28 10.17 18.34
CA PHE A 39 14.67 10.26 17.89
C PHE A 39 15.18 11.70 17.91
N SER A 40 16.50 11.87 18.08
CA SER A 40 17.15 13.19 18.13
C SER A 40 17.00 14.03 16.85
N ASN A 41 16.69 13.38 15.71
CA ASN A 41 16.40 14.04 14.44
C ASN A 41 14.94 14.50 14.30
N GLY A 42 14.12 14.34 15.36
CA GLY A 42 12.71 14.73 15.38
C GLY A 42 11.73 13.65 14.90
N LEU A 43 12.22 12.48 14.46
CA LEU A 43 11.35 11.36 14.08
C LEU A 43 10.69 10.79 15.34
N LYS A 44 9.35 10.69 15.31
CA LYS A 44 8.55 10.07 16.36
C LYS A 44 8.07 8.71 15.90
N THR A 45 8.23 7.70 16.71
CA THR A 45 7.81 6.34 16.38
C THR A 45 6.81 5.79 17.39
N ILE A 46 5.88 5.00 16.89
CA ILE A 46 4.98 4.17 17.69
C ILE A 46 5.03 2.77 17.09
N PHE A 47 5.35 1.77 17.89
CA PHE A 47 5.42 0.40 17.40
C PHE A 47 4.81 -0.61 18.38
N SER A 48 4.32 -1.71 17.83
CA SER A 48 3.82 -2.85 18.57
C SER A 48 4.46 -4.11 18.01
N GLN A 49 4.81 -5.03 18.85
CA GLN A 49 5.43 -6.29 18.46
C GLN A 49 4.42 -7.42 18.57
N THR A 50 4.31 -8.22 17.51
CA THR A 50 3.63 -9.52 17.50
C THR A 50 4.62 -10.57 17.00
N ASN A 51 4.49 -11.81 17.48
CA ASN A 51 5.39 -12.90 17.10
C ASN A 51 4.66 -13.99 16.30
N GLU A 52 3.46 -13.72 15.82
CA GLU A 52 2.65 -14.70 15.11
C GLU A 52 3.14 -14.94 13.69
N ILE A 53 3.60 -13.89 13.03
CA ILE A 53 4.08 -13.94 11.64
C ILE A 53 5.39 -13.14 11.56
N PRO A 54 6.44 -13.65 10.88
CA PRO A 54 7.72 -12.94 10.73
C PRO A 54 7.64 -11.84 9.66
N LYS A 55 6.72 -10.90 9.82
CA LYS A 55 6.50 -9.74 8.95
C LYS A 55 6.66 -8.43 9.71
N ILE A 56 7.14 -7.42 8.99
CA ILE A 56 7.25 -6.05 9.47
C ILE A 56 6.36 -5.16 8.61
N TYR A 57 5.56 -4.33 9.27
CA TYR A 57 4.74 -3.30 8.66
C TYR A 57 5.20 -1.95 9.17
N LEU A 58 5.57 -1.06 8.26
CA LEU A 58 5.97 0.31 8.58
C LEU A 58 5.09 1.30 7.82
N ARG A 59 4.76 2.39 8.49
CA ARG A 59 4.06 3.51 7.89
C ARG A 59 4.78 4.79 8.26
N LEU A 60 5.53 5.36 7.32
CA LEU A 60 6.19 6.65 7.49
C LEU A 60 5.26 7.74 6.96
N LYS A 61 4.98 8.73 7.81
CA LYS A 61 4.18 9.90 7.47
C LYS A 61 5.09 11.11 7.31
N ILE A 62 5.00 11.74 6.15
CA ILE A 62 5.80 12.92 5.79
C ILE A 62 4.80 14.07 5.58
N ASN A 63 4.99 15.20 6.25
CA ASN A 63 4.14 16.37 6.05
C ASN A 63 4.22 16.83 4.60
N GLY A 64 3.08 16.98 3.94
CA GLY A 64 3.00 17.38 2.54
C GLY A 64 2.00 16.52 1.79
N GLY A 65 0.77 16.98 1.67
CA GLY A 65 -0.32 16.34 0.95
C GLY A 65 -1.10 17.34 0.12
N SER A 66 -2.28 16.94 -0.37
CA SER A 66 -3.10 17.74 -1.28
C SER A 66 -3.56 19.08 -0.69
N LEU A 67 -3.71 19.19 0.63
CA LEU A 67 -4.09 20.45 1.30
C LEU A 67 -3.01 21.54 1.24
N LEU A 68 -1.77 21.18 0.97
CA LEU A 68 -0.64 22.11 0.86
C LEU A 68 -0.36 22.52 -0.59
N GLU A 69 -1.16 22.06 -1.54
CA GLU A 69 -1.00 22.37 -2.96
C GLU A 69 -1.41 23.81 -3.29
N ASP A 70 -0.75 24.40 -4.27
CA ASP A 70 -1.22 25.63 -4.91
C ASP A 70 -2.49 25.31 -5.71
N ASN A 71 -3.54 26.13 -5.55
CA ASN A 71 -4.80 26.01 -6.28
C ASN A 71 -4.62 25.98 -7.82
N LYS A 72 -3.50 26.45 -8.35
CA LYS A 72 -3.14 26.38 -9.77
C LYS A 72 -2.49 25.07 -10.19
N LYS A 73 -2.13 24.21 -9.23
CA LYS A 73 -1.38 22.95 -9.45
C LYS A 73 -1.99 21.81 -8.63
N ILE A 74 -3.31 21.70 -8.65
CA ILE A 74 -4.03 20.62 -7.95
C ILE A 74 -3.62 19.27 -8.53
N GLY A 75 -3.32 18.30 -7.64
CA GLY A 75 -2.90 16.95 -7.97
C GLY A 75 -1.38 16.73 -7.98
N VAL A 76 -0.58 17.75 -7.67
CA VAL A 76 0.88 17.62 -7.64
C VAL A 76 1.33 16.65 -6.57
N ALA A 77 0.72 16.64 -5.38
CA ALA A 77 1.09 15.74 -4.28
C ALA A 77 0.85 14.27 -4.67
N ASP A 78 -0.33 13.98 -5.22
CA ASP A 78 -0.67 12.63 -5.67
C ASP A 78 0.22 12.18 -6.83
N PHE A 79 0.43 13.08 -7.80
CA PHE A 79 1.30 12.79 -8.94
C PHE A 79 2.75 12.55 -8.50
N THR A 80 3.26 13.33 -7.53
CA THR A 80 4.59 13.14 -6.95
C THR A 80 4.69 11.79 -6.26
N ALA A 81 3.70 11.40 -5.44
CA ALA A 81 3.66 10.10 -4.79
C ALA A 81 3.64 8.95 -5.82
N GLN A 82 2.88 9.09 -6.91
CA GLN A 82 2.90 8.12 -8.01
C GLN A 82 4.28 8.02 -8.65
N MET A 83 4.93 9.15 -8.95
CA MET A 83 6.29 9.17 -9.50
C MET A 83 7.33 8.55 -8.57
N MET A 84 7.18 8.71 -7.25
CA MET A 84 8.02 8.05 -6.25
C MET A 84 7.90 6.51 -6.25
N ASN A 85 6.81 5.96 -6.80
CA ASN A 85 6.66 4.52 -6.97
C ASN A 85 7.43 3.96 -8.17
N GLU A 86 7.89 4.81 -9.06
CA GLU A 86 8.56 4.42 -10.31
C GLU A 86 10.09 4.28 -10.15
N SER A 87 10.80 4.60 -11.22
CA SER A 87 12.26 4.44 -11.35
C SER A 87 13.05 5.29 -10.35
N THR A 88 14.23 4.80 -10.00
CA THR A 88 15.29 5.57 -9.35
C THR A 88 16.38 5.97 -10.36
N LEU A 89 17.33 6.78 -9.93
CA LEU A 89 18.50 7.11 -10.77
C LEU A 89 19.37 5.89 -11.10
N LYS A 90 19.20 4.77 -10.35
CA LYS A 90 20.03 3.55 -10.49
C LYS A 90 19.28 2.39 -11.12
N LYS A 91 17.95 2.36 -11.00
CA LYS A 91 17.13 1.20 -11.36
C LYS A 91 15.85 1.63 -12.09
N SER A 92 15.44 0.85 -13.07
CA SER A 92 14.12 1.00 -13.68
C SER A 92 13.00 0.57 -12.73
N SER A 93 11.77 0.99 -13.00
CA SER A 93 10.58 0.57 -12.23
C SER A 93 10.39 -0.96 -12.28
N GLU A 94 10.74 -1.59 -13.42
CA GLU A 94 10.69 -3.04 -13.59
C GLU A 94 11.72 -3.75 -12.71
N ASP A 95 12.99 -3.29 -12.70
CA ASP A 95 14.04 -3.86 -11.85
C ASP A 95 13.67 -3.79 -10.36
N ILE A 96 13.15 -2.64 -9.93
CA ILE A 96 12.68 -2.43 -8.56
C ILE A 96 11.53 -3.39 -8.22
N SER A 97 10.56 -3.54 -9.13
CA SER A 97 9.44 -4.45 -8.95
C SER A 97 9.90 -5.90 -8.80
N VAL A 98 10.82 -6.35 -9.67
CA VAL A 98 11.41 -7.69 -9.60
C VAL A 98 12.19 -7.91 -8.29
N GLU A 99 12.95 -6.90 -7.85
CA GLU A 99 13.72 -6.98 -6.61
C GLU A 99 12.79 -7.05 -5.38
N LEU A 100 11.76 -6.21 -5.31
CA LEU A 100 10.75 -6.25 -4.25
C LEU A 100 10.03 -7.61 -4.22
N GLN A 101 9.65 -8.16 -5.37
CA GLN A 101 9.03 -9.48 -5.45
C GLN A 101 9.95 -10.58 -4.91
N LYS A 102 11.24 -10.57 -5.25
CA LYS A 102 12.23 -11.53 -4.71
C LYS A 102 12.39 -11.42 -3.20
N LEU A 103 12.22 -10.23 -2.64
CA LEU A 103 12.28 -9.98 -1.20
C LEU A 103 10.95 -10.27 -0.48
N GLY A 104 9.87 -10.56 -1.22
CA GLY A 104 8.52 -10.66 -0.64
C GLY A 104 8.10 -9.35 0.04
N SER A 105 8.48 -8.23 -0.55
CA SER A 105 8.31 -6.89 0.03
C SER A 105 7.40 -6.02 -0.83
N THR A 106 6.70 -5.10 -0.17
CA THR A 106 5.91 -4.04 -0.80
C THR A 106 6.39 -2.69 -0.27
N VAL A 107 6.63 -1.75 -1.18
CA VAL A 107 6.99 -0.36 -0.86
C VAL A 107 6.13 0.54 -1.72
N THR A 108 5.28 1.36 -1.09
CA THR A 108 4.30 2.20 -1.81
C THR A 108 4.21 3.59 -1.21
N PHE A 109 4.30 4.61 -2.06
CA PHE A 109 4.03 6.00 -1.72
C PHE A 109 2.59 6.35 -2.13
N SER A 110 1.89 7.06 -1.26
CA SER A 110 0.56 7.61 -1.52
C SER A 110 0.45 9.02 -0.94
N SER A 111 -0.37 9.88 -1.56
CA SER A 111 -0.73 11.17 -1.00
C SER A 111 -2.05 11.06 -0.25
N GLU A 112 -2.08 11.63 0.94
CA GLU A 112 -3.28 11.85 1.74
C GLU A 112 -3.53 13.38 1.83
N ASP A 113 -4.54 13.82 2.56
CA ASP A 113 -4.93 15.23 2.62
C ASP A 113 -3.79 16.14 3.11
N ASP A 114 -3.18 15.82 4.25
CA ASP A 114 -2.15 16.63 4.91
C ASP A 114 -0.75 16.01 4.87
N MET A 115 -0.61 14.80 4.32
CA MET A 115 0.64 14.05 4.37
C MET A 115 0.86 13.17 3.14
N THR A 116 2.13 12.89 2.85
CA THR A 116 2.53 11.78 2.01
C THR A 116 2.87 10.59 2.90
N VAL A 117 2.34 9.43 2.58
CA VAL A 117 2.53 8.19 3.34
C VAL A 117 3.38 7.24 2.52
N LEU A 118 4.44 6.74 3.15
CA LEU A 118 5.20 5.59 2.65
C LEU A 118 4.80 4.37 3.47
N PHE A 119 4.23 3.39 2.79
CA PHE A 119 3.91 2.08 3.34
C PHE A 119 4.96 1.06 2.94
N ILE A 120 5.43 0.28 3.92
CA ILE A 120 6.40 -0.80 3.72
C ILE A 120 5.85 -2.05 4.41
N GLU A 121 5.81 -3.15 3.66
CA GLU A 121 5.58 -4.50 4.17
C GLU A 121 6.73 -5.38 3.72
N CYS A 122 7.34 -6.14 4.63
CA CYS A 122 8.41 -7.06 4.29
C CYS A 122 8.50 -8.24 5.26
N LEU A 123 9.15 -9.30 4.84
CA LEU A 123 9.59 -10.36 5.74
C LEU A 123 10.70 -9.83 6.65
N SER A 124 10.71 -10.25 7.93
CA SER A 124 11.69 -9.79 8.91
C SER A 124 13.13 -10.05 8.48
N GLU A 125 13.39 -11.18 7.81
CA GLU A 125 14.72 -11.55 7.27
C GLU A 125 15.19 -10.63 6.14
N ASN A 126 14.27 -10.01 5.40
CA ASN A 126 14.55 -9.14 4.27
C ASN A 126 14.45 -7.64 4.61
N TYR A 127 14.26 -7.31 5.89
CA TYR A 127 14.04 -5.94 6.35
C TYR A 127 15.14 -4.98 5.91
N SER A 128 16.40 -5.31 6.15
CA SER A 128 17.53 -4.44 5.79
C SER A 128 17.60 -4.16 4.29
N LYS A 129 17.47 -5.21 3.45
CA LYS A 129 17.49 -5.08 1.99
C LYS A 129 16.31 -4.27 1.46
N THR A 130 15.15 -4.40 2.11
CA THR A 130 13.97 -3.59 1.75
C THR A 130 14.19 -2.12 2.11
N LEU A 131 14.82 -1.83 3.24
CA LEU A 131 15.17 -0.45 3.62
C LEU A 131 16.20 0.17 2.68
N ASP A 132 17.16 -0.58 2.16
CA ASP A 132 18.11 -0.09 1.15
C ASP A 132 17.37 0.40 -0.11
N LEU A 133 16.34 -0.32 -0.56
CA LEU A 133 15.49 0.12 -1.66
C LEU A 133 14.62 1.33 -1.30
N VAL A 134 14.12 1.40 -0.08
CA VAL A 134 13.36 2.56 0.42
C VAL A 134 14.24 3.79 0.45
N GLU A 135 15.46 3.69 0.95
CA GLU A 135 16.43 4.79 0.95
C GLU A 135 16.73 5.26 -0.48
N GLU A 136 16.95 4.34 -1.40
CA GLU A 136 17.19 4.66 -2.81
C GLU A 136 16.00 5.41 -3.42
N LYS A 137 14.76 4.95 -3.18
CA LYS A 137 13.55 5.61 -3.67
C LYS A 137 13.34 7.00 -3.06
N LEU A 138 13.66 7.18 -1.77
CA LEU A 138 13.51 8.45 -1.08
C LEU A 138 14.56 9.49 -1.51
N LEU A 139 15.82 9.07 -1.64
CA LEU A 139 16.94 9.97 -1.84
C LEU A 139 17.37 10.14 -3.30
N SER A 140 16.94 9.22 -4.18
CA SER A 140 17.39 9.18 -5.58
C SER A 140 16.28 8.78 -6.56
N PRO A 141 15.06 9.35 -6.46
CA PRO A 141 14.02 9.11 -7.45
C PRO A 141 14.43 9.70 -8.79
N ALA A 142 14.11 9.01 -9.89
CA ALA A 142 14.51 9.46 -11.22
C ALA A 142 13.68 10.64 -11.74
N PHE A 143 12.39 10.68 -11.46
CA PHE A 143 11.43 11.66 -12.01
C PHE A 143 11.60 11.86 -13.53
N ASN A 144 11.80 10.77 -14.27
CA ASN A 144 12.09 10.83 -15.70
C ASN A 144 10.83 11.14 -16.54
N ASP A 145 11.04 11.62 -17.76
CA ASP A 145 9.98 12.01 -18.68
C ASP A 145 9.11 10.84 -19.16
N GLU A 146 9.66 9.65 -19.23
CA GLU A 146 8.93 8.45 -19.68
C GLU A 146 7.88 8.03 -18.66
N ASP A 147 8.28 7.87 -17.41
CA ASP A 147 7.37 7.57 -16.30
C ASP A 147 6.32 8.69 -16.15
N PHE A 148 6.76 9.96 -16.25
CA PHE A 148 5.85 11.09 -16.19
C PHE A 148 4.76 11.03 -17.27
N LYS A 149 5.13 10.78 -18.52
CA LYS A 149 4.16 10.71 -19.65
C LYS A 149 3.22 9.54 -19.48
N ARG A 150 3.72 8.39 -19.04
CA ARG A 150 2.94 7.19 -18.80
C ARG A 150 1.89 7.39 -17.69
N ILE A 151 2.31 7.91 -16.55
CA ILE A 151 1.42 8.18 -15.40
C ILE A 151 0.40 9.25 -15.79
N LYS A 152 0.83 10.35 -16.42
CA LYS A 152 -0.09 11.40 -16.88
C LYS A 152 -1.17 10.85 -17.82
N LYS A 153 -0.78 10.02 -18.79
CA LYS A 153 -1.73 9.39 -19.71
C LYS A 153 -2.73 8.53 -18.95
N SER A 154 -2.25 7.67 -18.07
CA SER A 154 -3.11 6.79 -17.25
C SER A 154 -4.09 7.58 -16.38
N ASN A 155 -3.63 8.66 -15.74
CA ASN A 155 -4.47 9.50 -14.90
C ASN A 155 -5.55 10.23 -15.72
N VAL A 156 -5.22 10.76 -16.90
CA VAL A 156 -6.19 11.41 -17.80
C VAL A 156 -7.24 10.41 -18.28
N GLU A 157 -6.82 9.23 -18.73
CA GLU A 157 -7.75 8.16 -19.15
C GLU A 157 -8.64 7.70 -18.00
N GLY A 158 -8.10 7.58 -16.79
CA GLY A 158 -8.85 7.28 -15.56
C GLY A 158 -9.94 8.34 -15.27
N LEU A 159 -9.57 9.62 -15.32
CA LEU A 159 -10.52 10.72 -15.12
C LEU A 159 -11.62 10.77 -16.20
N GLU A 160 -11.28 10.51 -17.45
CA GLU A 160 -12.27 10.43 -18.54
C GLU A 160 -13.24 9.26 -18.35
N SER A 161 -12.74 8.13 -17.85
CA SER A 161 -13.57 6.97 -17.48
C SER A 161 -14.51 7.30 -16.32
N MET A 162 -14.01 7.98 -15.28
CA MET A 162 -14.81 8.40 -14.12
C MET A 162 -15.96 9.34 -14.51
N LYS A 163 -15.73 10.26 -15.46
CA LYS A 163 -16.78 11.14 -16.00
C LYS A 163 -17.94 10.42 -16.68
N LYS A 164 -17.76 9.16 -17.06
CA LYS A 164 -18.81 8.30 -17.65
C LYS A 164 -19.52 7.45 -16.60
N ASN A 165 -19.07 7.46 -15.36
CA ASN A 165 -19.64 6.68 -14.26
C ASN A 165 -20.70 7.52 -13.54
N SER A 166 -21.97 7.09 -13.62
CA SER A 166 -23.10 7.79 -13.01
C SER A 166 -23.01 7.87 -11.48
N GLN A 167 -22.45 6.87 -10.84
CA GLN A 167 -22.28 6.83 -9.38
C GLN A 167 -21.23 7.85 -8.92
N TYR A 168 -20.14 8.00 -9.67
CA TYR A 168 -19.12 9.03 -9.41
C TYR A 168 -19.70 10.42 -9.60
N LEU A 169 -20.44 10.67 -10.69
CA LEU A 169 -21.08 11.95 -10.95
C LEU A 169 -22.12 12.32 -9.88
N ALA A 170 -22.90 11.37 -9.41
CA ALA A 170 -23.85 11.60 -8.32
C ALA A 170 -23.16 11.96 -7.00
N GLY A 171 -22.04 11.30 -6.68
CA GLY A 171 -21.26 11.59 -5.47
C GLY A 171 -20.54 12.94 -5.49
N THR A 172 -20.16 13.44 -6.67
CA THR A 172 -19.49 14.75 -6.81
C THR A 172 -20.44 15.91 -6.94
N ALA A 173 -21.74 15.66 -7.17
CA ALA A 173 -22.79 16.69 -7.30
C ALA A 173 -23.45 17.05 -5.96
N MET A 174 -23.13 16.34 -4.88
CA MET A 174 -23.58 16.60 -3.51
C MET A 174 -22.53 17.37 -2.72
#